data_34ff19dde4f03cd4fe727eeb857dd980
#
_entry.id   34ff19dde4f03cd4fe727eeb857dd980
#
_cell.length_a   1.000
_cell.length_b   1.000
_cell.length_c   1.000
_cell.angle_alpha   90.00
_cell.angle_beta   90.00
_cell.angle_gamma   90.00
#
_symmetry.space_group_name_H-M   'P 1'
#
loop_
_entity.id
_entity.type
_entity.pdbx_description
1 polymer ?
#
loop_
_entity_poly.entity_id
_entity_poly.type
_entity_poly.pdbx_seq_one_letter_code
_entity_poly.pdbx_strand_id
1 'polypeptide(L)'
;MTPKGAGSLRSRCPASLLELPSGVALEPSADGLLSVELHWKDGELTSVLPAEDAQGLVMPRLAEPHAHLDKAFSWPDHPNLSGTYAGAMEANMREHRTRTADRVHERSERALELAWRHGVRAVRSHIDSLGPGAACSWEVLTETRQRWRERLELQLVALVPVEH
;
A
#
# COMPACT_ATOMS: atom_id res chain seq x y z
N MET A 1 8.22 -6.61 9.60
CA MET A 1 9.24 -6.77 10.68
C MET A 1 10.05 -5.49 10.73
N THR A 2 10.03 -4.81 11.84
CA THR A 2 11.00 -3.74 12.13
C THR A 2 12.35 -4.41 12.35
N PRO A 3 13.46 -3.96 11.72
CA PRO A 3 14.76 -4.56 11.95
C PRO A 3 15.12 -4.38 13.43
N LYS A 4 15.30 -5.50 14.14
CA LYS A 4 15.83 -5.48 15.50
C LYS A 4 17.34 -5.26 15.41
N GLY A 5 17.87 -4.35 16.21
CA GLY A 5 19.28 -4.01 16.25
C GLY A 5 19.58 -2.60 15.74
N ALA A 6 20.84 -2.22 15.80
CA ALA A 6 21.33 -0.93 15.32
C ALA A 6 22.05 -1.10 13.99
N GLY A 7 22.02 -0.05 13.16
CA GLY A 7 22.73 -0.03 11.89
C GLY A 7 22.79 1.38 11.29
N SER A 8 23.54 1.50 10.20
CA SER A 8 23.56 2.72 9.39
C SER A 8 23.52 2.39 7.90
N LEU A 9 23.10 3.38 7.11
CA LEU A 9 23.04 3.31 5.65
C LEU A 9 23.39 4.66 5.06
N ARG A 10 24.36 4.69 4.14
CA ARG A 10 24.62 5.85 3.29
C ARG A 10 23.79 5.73 2.02
N SER A 11 22.94 6.71 1.79
CA SER A 11 22.04 6.70 0.63
C SER A 11 21.60 8.11 0.25
N ARG A 12 21.07 8.26 -0.95
CA ARG A 12 20.39 9.48 -1.37
C ARG A 12 18.93 9.42 -0.96
N CYS A 13 18.39 10.53 -0.50
CA CYS A 13 16.99 10.66 -0.08
C CYS A 13 16.38 11.91 -0.72
N PRO A 14 15.15 11.89 -1.28
CA PRO A 14 14.49 13.10 -1.72
C PRO A 14 14.37 14.11 -0.57
N ALA A 15 14.81 15.34 -0.80
CA ALA A 15 14.79 16.39 0.22
C ALA A 15 13.37 16.64 0.77
N SER A 16 12.36 16.53 -0.08
CA SER A 16 10.95 16.70 0.29
C SER A 16 10.38 15.61 1.21
N LEU A 17 11.10 14.48 1.38
CA LEU A 17 10.65 13.35 2.19
C LEU A 17 11.48 13.19 3.48
N LEU A 18 12.40 14.14 3.75
CA LEU A 18 13.28 14.08 4.89
C LEU A 18 13.19 15.36 5.71
N GLU A 19 12.82 15.22 6.98
CA GLU A 19 12.93 16.29 7.96
C GLU A 19 14.32 16.23 8.60
N LEU A 20 15.08 17.30 8.45
CA LEU A 20 16.43 17.39 9.03
C LEU A 20 16.37 17.83 10.49
N PRO A 21 17.24 17.28 11.36
CA PRO A 21 17.36 17.75 12.72
C PRO A 21 17.74 19.23 12.79
N SER A 22 17.37 19.91 13.87
CA SER A 22 17.73 21.32 14.11
C SER A 22 19.24 21.51 14.02
N GLY A 23 19.66 22.50 13.23
CA GLY A 23 21.07 22.82 13.02
C GLY A 23 21.79 22.01 11.97
N VAL A 24 21.13 21.05 11.33
CA VAL A 24 21.67 20.34 10.15
C VAL A 24 21.17 21.06 8.89
N ALA A 25 22.09 21.64 8.14
CA ALA A 25 21.81 22.21 6.83
C ALA A 25 22.46 21.32 5.76
N LEU A 26 21.65 20.85 4.82
CA LEU A 26 22.09 20.08 3.64
C LEU A 26 21.50 20.73 2.40
N GLU A 27 22.32 20.95 1.39
CA GLU A 27 21.87 21.45 0.10
C GLU A 27 21.53 20.26 -0.80
N PRO A 28 20.30 20.24 -1.38
CA PRO A 28 19.95 19.21 -2.34
C PRO A 28 20.77 19.35 -3.62
N SER A 29 21.09 18.23 -4.22
CA SER A 29 21.60 18.17 -5.60
C SER A 29 20.60 18.72 -6.62
N ALA A 30 21.01 18.89 -7.87
CA ALA A 30 20.15 19.43 -8.95
C ALA A 30 18.88 18.57 -9.20
N ASP A 31 18.92 17.30 -8.85
CA ASP A 31 17.80 16.36 -8.92
C ASP A 31 16.96 16.28 -7.60
N GLY A 32 17.20 17.21 -6.67
CA GLY A 32 16.44 17.34 -5.42
C GLY A 32 16.76 16.28 -4.37
N LEU A 33 17.92 15.61 -4.46
CA LEU A 33 18.33 14.57 -3.54
C LEU A 33 19.37 15.07 -2.53
N LEU A 34 19.23 14.62 -1.29
CA LEU A 34 20.23 14.79 -0.22
C LEU A 34 21.06 13.52 -0.09
N SER A 35 22.38 13.66 0.05
CA SER A 35 23.28 12.56 0.41
C SER A 35 23.39 12.48 1.92
N VAL A 36 22.92 11.38 2.50
CA VAL A 36 22.81 11.22 3.96
C VAL A 36 23.30 9.87 4.45
N GLU A 37 23.76 9.84 5.69
CA GLU A 37 23.95 8.63 6.47
C GLU A 37 22.84 8.54 7.52
N LEU A 38 21.96 7.55 7.35
CA LEU A 38 20.86 7.25 8.24
C LEU A 38 21.31 6.24 9.29
N HIS A 39 21.07 6.52 10.56
CA HIS A 39 21.31 5.58 11.65
C HIS A 39 20.00 5.16 12.28
N TRP A 40 19.86 3.89 12.62
CA TRP A 40 18.69 3.37 13.31
C TRP A 40 19.08 2.44 14.47
N LYS A 41 18.17 2.36 15.41
CA LYS A 41 18.22 1.40 16.52
C LYS A 41 16.80 0.89 16.81
N ASP A 42 16.65 -0.43 16.88
CA ASP A 42 15.40 -1.11 17.21
C ASP A 42 14.19 -0.68 16.35
N GLY A 43 14.46 -0.31 15.10
CA GLY A 43 13.45 0.09 14.13
C GLY A 43 13.08 1.57 14.12
N GLU A 44 13.76 2.38 14.91
CA GLU A 44 13.60 3.83 14.93
C GLU A 44 14.81 4.52 14.31
N LEU A 45 14.58 5.55 13.49
CA LEU A 45 15.63 6.41 12.96
C LEU A 45 16.16 7.29 14.11
N THR A 46 17.45 7.16 14.41
CA THR A 46 18.07 7.86 15.55
C THR A 46 18.86 9.10 15.15
N SER A 47 19.42 9.12 13.94
CA SER A 47 20.07 10.30 13.39
C SER A 47 20.13 10.30 11.88
N VAL A 48 20.24 11.50 11.33
CA VAL A 48 20.50 11.79 9.92
C VAL A 48 21.70 12.70 9.85
N LEU A 49 22.76 12.25 9.20
CA LEU A 49 24.03 12.99 9.08
C LEU A 49 24.33 13.24 7.60
N PRO A 50 25.07 14.31 7.26
CA PRO A 50 25.62 14.46 5.91
C PRO A 50 26.48 13.26 5.54
N ALA A 51 26.45 12.85 4.28
CA ALA A 51 27.30 11.80 3.76
C ALA A 51 27.93 12.21 2.43
N GLU A 52 29.17 11.77 2.21
CA GLU A 52 29.83 11.76 0.91
C GLU A 52 29.65 10.37 0.29
N ASP A 53 29.72 10.27 -1.04
CA ASP A 53 29.65 9.01 -1.80
C ASP A 53 28.42 8.12 -1.51
N ALA A 54 27.27 8.75 -1.25
CA ALA A 54 26.02 8.03 -1.02
C ALA A 54 25.53 7.32 -2.30
N GLN A 55 25.23 6.04 -2.18
CA GLN A 55 24.78 5.19 -3.29
C GLN A 55 23.30 4.81 -3.11
N GLY A 56 22.62 4.57 -4.25
CA GLY A 56 21.23 4.15 -4.24
C GLY A 56 20.27 5.26 -3.83
N LEU A 57 19.02 4.88 -3.64
CA LEU A 57 17.92 5.77 -3.23
C LEU A 57 17.16 5.13 -2.08
N VAL A 58 16.96 5.89 -1.01
CA VAL A 58 16.10 5.50 0.10
C VAL A 58 14.84 6.37 0.12
N MET A 59 13.70 5.75 0.36
CA MET A 59 12.42 6.43 0.51
C MET A 59 11.61 5.77 1.64
N PRO A 60 10.70 6.50 2.30
CA PRO A 60 9.70 5.90 3.16
C PRO A 60 8.90 4.84 2.38
N ARG A 61 8.48 3.79 3.07
CA ARG A 61 7.57 2.80 2.46
C ARG A 61 6.24 3.47 2.11
N LEU A 62 5.66 3.06 0.97
CA LEU A 62 4.45 3.65 0.41
C LEU A 62 3.20 3.23 1.19
N ALA A 63 2.14 4.02 1.04
CA ALA A 63 0.80 3.67 1.45
C ALA A 63 -0.14 3.74 0.24
N GLU A 64 -1.00 2.74 0.07
CA GLU A 64 -2.07 2.73 -0.92
C GLU A 64 -3.39 3.10 -0.22
N PRO A 65 -3.89 4.33 -0.41
CA PRO A 65 -5.05 4.83 0.32
C PRO A 65 -6.38 4.35 -0.24
N HIS A 66 -6.42 3.76 -1.47
CA HIS A 66 -7.67 3.43 -2.14
C HIS A 66 -7.52 2.22 -3.05
N ALA A 67 -7.73 1.04 -2.49
CA ALA A 67 -7.77 -0.22 -3.23
C ALA A 67 -9.13 -0.91 -3.09
N HIS A 68 -9.38 -1.90 -3.95
CA HIS A 68 -10.52 -2.81 -3.87
C HIS A 68 -10.00 -4.24 -3.98
N LEU A 69 -9.59 -4.81 -2.85
CA LEU A 69 -8.97 -6.14 -2.83
C LEU A 69 -9.94 -7.26 -3.15
N ASP A 70 -11.20 -7.09 -2.79
CA ASP A 70 -12.30 -8.04 -3.03
C ASP A 70 -12.57 -8.30 -4.52
N LYS A 71 -12.27 -7.33 -5.39
CA LYS A 71 -12.46 -7.42 -6.84
C LYS A 71 -11.19 -7.17 -7.66
N ALA A 72 -10.03 -7.19 -7.01
CA ALA A 72 -8.75 -7.10 -7.72
C ALA A 72 -8.63 -8.19 -8.79
N PHE A 73 -7.97 -7.90 -9.92
CA PHE A 73 -7.74 -8.83 -11.03
C PHE A 73 -9.02 -9.41 -11.66
N SER A 74 -10.17 -8.74 -11.55
CA SER A 74 -11.43 -9.23 -12.13
C SER A 74 -11.60 -8.92 -13.62
N TRP A 75 -10.73 -8.09 -14.20
CA TRP A 75 -10.83 -7.65 -15.59
C TRP A 75 -10.92 -8.79 -16.63
N PRO A 76 -10.14 -9.89 -16.56
CA PRO A 76 -10.24 -10.96 -17.56
C PRO A 76 -11.62 -11.59 -17.63
N ASP A 77 -12.31 -11.74 -16.49
CA ASP A 77 -13.64 -12.38 -16.41
C ASP A 77 -14.79 -11.37 -16.60
N HIS A 78 -14.58 -10.12 -16.18
CA HIS A 78 -15.60 -9.07 -16.15
C HIS A 78 -15.08 -7.75 -16.71
N PRO A 79 -14.71 -7.68 -18.01
CA PRO A 79 -14.15 -6.48 -18.59
C PRO A 79 -15.21 -5.37 -18.76
N ASN A 80 -14.76 -4.12 -18.62
CA ASN A 80 -15.50 -2.93 -19.03
C ASN A 80 -15.08 -2.54 -20.46
N LEU A 81 -15.69 -3.15 -21.46
CA LEU A 81 -15.32 -2.92 -22.86
C LEU A 81 -15.83 -1.58 -23.41
N SER A 82 -16.82 -0.96 -22.78
CA SER A 82 -17.35 0.34 -23.19
C SER A 82 -16.46 1.52 -22.76
N GLY A 83 -15.58 1.32 -21.77
CA GLY A 83 -14.76 2.37 -21.18
C GLY A 83 -15.55 3.45 -20.42
N THR A 84 -16.86 3.25 -20.24
CA THR A 84 -17.74 4.20 -19.55
C THR A 84 -17.90 3.87 -18.07
N TYR A 85 -18.34 4.85 -17.27
CA TYR A 85 -18.70 4.63 -15.87
C TYR A 85 -19.84 3.61 -15.73
N ALA A 86 -20.89 3.73 -16.55
CA ALA A 86 -22.01 2.78 -16.55
C ALA A 86 -21.52 1.35 -16.85
N GLY A 87 -20.66 1.17 -17.84
CA GLY A 87 -20.07 -0.13 -18.15
C GLY A 87 -19.18 -0.68 -17.02
N ALA A 88 -18.48 0.19 -16.28
CA ALA A 88 -17.72 -0.22 -15.11
C ALA A 88 -18.64 -0.72 -14.00
N MET A 89 -19.76 -0.02 -13.75
CA MET A 89 -20.77 -0.44 -12.76
C MET A 89 -21.42 -1.77 -13.15
N GLU A 90 -21.76 -1.98 -14.41
CA GLU A 90 -22.31 -3.25 -14.89
C GLU A 90 -21.31 -4.41 -14.73
N ALA A 91 -20.05 -4.20 -15.09
CA ALA A 91 -18.98 -5.18 -14.90
C ALA A 91 -18.81 -5.54 -13.42
N ASN A 92 -18.78 -4.54 -12.54
CA ASN A 92 -18.74 -4.72 -11.09
C ASN A 92 -19.94 -5.53 -10.57
N MET A 93 -21.14 -5.23 -11.03
CA MET A 93 -22.35 -5.96 -10.63
C MET A 93 -22.36 -7.41 -11.11
N ARG A 94 -21.83 -7.69 -12.31
CA ARG A 94 -21.65 -9.08 -12.80
C ARG A 94 -20.66 -9.85 -11.93
N GLU A 95 -19.52 -9.25 -11.62
CA GLU A 95 -18.51 -9.83 -10.75
C GLU A 95 -19.08 -10.12 -9.36
N HIS A 96 -19.77 -9.17 -8.77
CA HIS A 96 -20.35 -9.26 -7.43
C HIS A 96 -21.32 -10.44 -7.26
N ARG A 97 -22.08 -10.80 -8.32
CA ARG A 97 -23.00 -11.95 -8.33
C ARG A 97 -22.28 -13.31 -8.34
N THR A 98 -21.05 -13.34 -8.86
CA THR A 98 -20.25 -14.56 -9.00
C THR A 98 -19.10 -14.64 -8.01
N ARG A 99 -19.00 -13.66 -7.11
CA ARG A 99 -17.96 -13.55 -6.10
C ARG A 99 -18.08 -14.69 -5.10
N THR A 100 -16.96 -15.36 -4.83
CA THR A 100 -16.85 -16.43 -3.83
C THR A 100 -15.72 -16.13 -2.86
N ALA A 101 -15.76 -16.73 -1.68
CA ALA A 101 -14.71 -16.58 -0.67
C ALA A 101 -13.33 -16.96 -1.22
N ASP A 102 -13.22 -18.05 -1.97
CA ASP A 102 -11.95 -18.51 -2.56
C ASP A 102 -11.38 -17.48 -3.53
N ARG A 103 -12.23 -16.90 -4.39
CA ARG A 103 -11.79 -15.86 -5.34
C ARG A 103 -11.35 -14.58 -4.63
N VAL A 104 -12.07 -14.15 -3.60
CA VAL A 104 -11.68 -12.98 -2.80
C VAL A 104 -10.37 -13.25 -2.09
N HIS A 105 -10.19 -14.45 -1.53
CA HIS A 105 -8.96 -14.87 -0.89
C HIS A 105 -7.77 -14.83 -1.87
N GLU A 106 -7.86 -15.51 -3.00
CA GLU A 106 -6.80 -15.58 -4.01
C GLU A 106 -6.38 -14.17 -4.49
N ARG A 107 -7.37 -13.33 -4.84
CA ARG A 107 -7.15 -11.97 -5.34
C ARG A 107 -6.50 -11.06 -4.30
N SER A 108 -7.00 -11.09 -3.08
CA SER A 108 -6.48 -10.26 -1.99
C SER A 108 -5.06 -10.66 -1.59
N GLU A 109 -4.77 -11.95 -1.46
CA GLU A 109 -3.42 -12.45 -1.17
C GLU A 109 -2.43 -12.03 -2.28
N ARG A 110 -2.80 -12.23 -3.54
CA ARG A 110 -1.97 -11.82 -4.69
C ARG A 110 -1.72 -10.31 -4.72
N ALA A 111 -2.75 -9.49 -4.47
CA ALA A 111 -2.63 -8.04 -4.48
C ALA A 111 -1.75 -7.54 -3.33
N LEU A 112 -1.92 -8.08 -2.12
CA LEU A 112 -1.11 -7.72 -0.96
C LEU A 112 0.34 -8.16 -1.11
N GLU A 113 0.59 -9.35 -1.66
CA GLU A 113 1.95 -9.81 -1.94
C GLU A 113 2.67 -8.89 -2.93
N LEU A 114 1.99 -8.46 -4.02
CA LEU A 114 2.55 -7.49 -4.95
C LEU A 114 2.81 -6.14 -4.28
N ALA A 115 1.85 -5.62 -3.53
CA ALA A 115 1.99 -4.36 -2.80
C ALA A 115 3.20 -4.40 -1.84
N TRP A 116 3.31 -5.47 -1.06
CA TRP A 116 4.40 -5.64 -0.11
C TRP A 116 5.77 -5.75 -0.79
N ARG A 117 5.89 -6.52 -1.87
CA ARG A 117 7.13 -6.64 -2.66
C ARG A 117 7.57 -5.31 -3.27
N HIS A 118 6.64 -4.42 -3.58
CA HIS A 118 6.91 -3.09 -4.13
C HIS A 118 7.00 -1.99 -3.06
N GLY A 119 7.21 -2.36 -1.79
CA GLY A 119 7.51 -1.43 -0.72
C GLY A 119 6.28 -0.74 -0.09
N VAL A 120 5.07 -1.20 -0.38
CA VAL A 120 3.87 -0.70 0.30
C VAL A 120 3.80 -1.27 1.71
N ARG A 121 3.55 -0.42 2.71
CA ARG A 121 3.40 -0.80 4.12
C ARG A 121 1.97 -0.79 4.64
N ALA A 122 1.11 -0.04 3.97
CA ALA A 122 -0.28 0.14 4.37
C ALA A 122 -1.18 0.15 3.13
N VAL A 123 -2.32 -0.52 3.20
CA VAL A 123 -3.35 -0.54 2.16
C VAL A 123 -4.70 -0.25 2.81
N ARG A 124 -5.47 0.65 2.23
CA ARG A 124 -6.88 0.84 2.58
C ARG A 124 -7.75 0.24 1.49
N SER A 125 -8.44 -0.86 1.81
CA SER A 125 -9.37 -1.51 0.89
C SER A 125 -10.80 -1.05 1.15
N HIS A 126 -11.44 -0.52 0.11
CA HIS A 126 -12.86 -0.19 0.09
C HIS A 126 -13.62 -1.41 -0.38
N ILE A 127 -14.55 -1.90 0.44
CA ILE A 127 -15.28 -3.14 0.23
C ILE A 127 -16.71 -2.79 -0.19
N ASP A 128 -17.16 -3.31 -1.34
CA ASP A 128 -18.56 -3.21 -1.74
C ASP A 128 -19.43 -3.85 -0.67
N SER A 129 -20.16 -3.04 0.10
CA SER A 129 -20.84 -3.48 1.33
C SER A 129 -22.34 -3.68 1.16
N LEU A 130 -22.83 -3.66 -0.09
CA LEU A 130 -24.20 -4.02 -0.46
C LEU A 130 -24.19 -5.10 -1.54
N GLY A 131 -25.23 -5.94 -1.53
CA GLY A 131 -25.41 -7.00 -2.51
C GLY A 131 -24.84 -8.37 -2.08
N PRO A 132 -24.96 -9.40 -2.94
CA PRO A 132 -24.76 -10.79 -2.57
C PRO A 132 -23.34 -11.16 -2.17
N GLY A 133 -22.33 -10.46 -2.70
CA GLY A 133 -20.93 -10.72 -2.42
C GLY A 133 -20.36 -9.98 -1.19
N ALA A 134 -21.14 -9.10 -0.55
CA ALA A 134 -20.65 -8.24 0.53
C ALA A 134 -20.18 -9.05 1.75
N ALA A 135 -21.01 -9.97 2.23
CA ALA A 135 -20.71 -10.75 3.43
C ALA A 135 -19.41 -11.55 3.28
N CYS A 136 -19.24 -12.26 2.16
CA CYS A 136 -18.03 -13.06 1.93
C CYS A 136 -16.78 -12.18 1.77
N SER A 137 -16.89 -10.99 1.17
CA SER A 137 -15.78 -10.04 1.07
C SER A 137 -15.30 -9.58 2.45
N TRP A 138 -16.24 -9.23 3.33
CA TRP A 138 -15.92 -8.80 4.70
C TRP A 138 -15.29 -9.91 5.53
N GLU A 139 -15.83 -11.12 5.48
CA GLU A 139 -15.31 -12.29 6.17
C GLU A 139 -13.85 -12.55 5.75
N VAL A 140 -13.62 -12.75 4.45
CA VAL A 140 -12.29 -13.09 3.92
C VAL A 140 -11.27 -11.96 4.17
N LEU A 141 -11.65 -10.70 3.95
CA LEU A 141 -10.70 -9.59 4.13
C LEU A 141 -10.41 -9.32 5.61
N THR A 142 -11.33 -9.60 6.52
CA THR A 142 -11.09 -9.54 7.95
C THR A 142 -10.04 -10.58 8.38
N GLU A 143 -10.16 -11.80 7.90
CA GLU A 143 -9.16 -12.84 8.13
C GLU A 143 -7.82 -12.50 7.48
N THR A 144 -7.84 -12.02 6.24
CA THR A 144 -6.64 -11.58 5.51
C THR A 144 -5.91 -10.49 6.28
N ARG A 145 -6.61 -9.51 6.84
CA ARG A 145 -6.02 -8.48 7.70
C ARG A 145 -5.25 -9.07 8.88
N GLN A 146 -5.77 -10.09 9.53
CA GLN A 146 -5.09 -10.74 10.65
C GLN A 146 -3.83 -11.49 10.20
N ARG A 147 -3.88 -12.18 9.06
CA ARG A 147 -2.72 -12.89 8.51
C ARG A 147 -1.58 -11.95 8.11
N TRP A 148 -1.91 -10.76 7.59
CA TRP A 148 -0.94 -9.80 7.06
C TRP A 148 -0.40 -8.80 8.08
N ARG A 149 -0.94 -8.74 9.29
CA ARG A 149 -0.64 -7.73 10.30
C ARG A 149 0.86 -7.51 10.61
N GLU A 150 1.68 -8.55 10.47
CA GLU A 150 3.13 -8.48 10.72
C GLU A 150 3.93 -7.95 9.50
N ARG A 151 3.33 -7.88 8.32
CA ARG A 151 3.95 -7.48 7.07
C ARG A 151 3.45 -6.13 6.57
N LEU A 152 2.15 -5.92 6.63
CA LEU A 152 1.46 -4.78 6.04
C LEU A 152 0.21 -4.45 6.87
N GLU A 153 -0.03 -3.16 7.08
CA GLU A 153 -1.26 -2.68 7.70
C GLU A 153 -2.38 -2.69 6.67
N LEU A 154 -3.44 -3.45 6.91
CA LEU A 154 -4.63 -3.48 6.08
C LEU A 154 -5.80 -2.80 6.80
N GLN A 155 -6.28 -1.70 6.25
CA GLN A 155 -7.48 -1.00 6.69
C GLN A 155 -8.65 -1.40 5.79
N LEU A 156 -9.82 -1.65 6.40
CA LEU A 156 -11.04 -2.03 5.68
C LEU A 156 -12.09 -0.95 5.87
N VAL A 157 -12.67 -0.49 4.78
CA VAL A 157 -13.68 0.58 4.75
C VAL A 157 -14.89 0.11 3.96
N ALA A 158 -16.09 0.32 4.51
CA ALA A 158 -17.33 0.03 3.79
C ALA A 158 -17.54 1.03 2.65
N LEU A 159 -17.85 0.53 1.47
CA LEU A 159 -18.35 1.29 0.35
C LEU A 159 -19.83 1.03 0.19
N VAL A 160 -20.63 2.07 0.42
CA VAL A 160 -22.09 2.04 0.28
C VAL A 160 -22.55 3.19 -0.60
N PRO A 161 -23.57 3.03 -1.44
CA PRO A 161 -24.22 4.15 -2.13
C PRO A 161 -24.81 5.12 -1.12
N VAL A 162 -24.65 6.41 -1.38
CA VAL A 162 -25.38 7.45 -0.66
C VAL A 162 -26.65 7.71 -1.45
N GLU A 163 -27.78 7.26 -0.93
CA GLU A 163 -29.10 7.62 -1.46
C GLU A 163 -29.44 9.01 -0.93
N HIS A 164 -29.83 9.89 -1.84
CA HIS A 164 -30.25 11.25 -1.54
C HIS A 164 -31.75 11.32 -1.30
#